data_2c17f9b0045065e9ec3c704a73086ae6
#
_entry.id   2c17f9b0045065e9ec3c704a73086ae6
#
_cell.length_a   1.000
_cell.length_b   1.000
_cell.length_c   1.000
_cell.angle_alpha   90.00
_cell.angle_beta   90.00
_cell.angle_gamma   90.00
#
_symmetry.space_group_name_H-M   'P 1'
#
loop_
_entity.id
_entity.type
_entity.pdbx_description
1 polymer ?
#
loop_
_entity_poly.entity_id
_entity_poly.type
_entity_poly.pdbx_seq_one_letter_code
_entity_poly.pdbx_strand_id
1 'polypeptide(L)'
;MANETNQTPWLTRLRRRTLFQWLTFGLSALAAAVLGGPLLGYFFGVRKREVQWVTLGDADQFPLNETRLKTFDNPLRQPWDGITAMTGVYVRNLGPDEQGKDQFLIFAVNCAHLGCPVSWFPQSGLFLCPCHGGAYYASGERASGPPPRGLFHCAWRVEQGRLEIQAPHYPTLQDTLSAERSPA
;
A
#
# COMPACT_ATOMS: atom_id res chain seq x y z
N MET A 1 -68.66 22.68 49.36
CA MET A 1 -68.61 21.57 48.38
C MET A 1 -67.54 21.97 47.37
N ALA A 2 -66.36 21.42 47.52
CA ALA A 2 -65.20 21.75 46.69
C ALA A 2 -65.22 20.91 45.43
N ASN A 3 -65.11 21.60 44.30
CA ASN A 3 -64.99 20.98 42.97
C ASN A 3 -63.53 20.60 42.75
N GLU A 4 -63.19 19.35 42.92
CA GLU A 4 -61.88 18.83 42.54
C GLU A 4 -61.75 18.80 41.03
N THR A 5 -61.08 19.80 40.45
CA THR A 5 -60.64 19.80 39.07
C THR A 5 -59.59 18.69 38.90
N ASN A 6 -59.98 17.59 38.30
CA ASN A 6 -59.12 16.50 37.86
C ASN A 6 -58.17 17.00 36.81
N GLN A 7 -56.96 17.42 37.24
CA GLN A 7 -55.87 17.74 36.35
C GLN A 7 -55.23 16.44 35.88
N THR A 8 -55.64 15.91 34.75
CA THR A 8 -54.96 14.82 34.04
C THR A 8 -53.55 15.25 33.66
N PRO A 9 -52.52 14.49 33.98
CA PRO A 9 -51.15 14.86 33.74
C PRO A 9 -50.95 15.03 32.20
N TRP A 10 -50.17 16.04 31.85
CA TRP A 10 -49.77 16.48 30.52
C TRP A 10 -49.12 15.40 29.63
N LEU A 11 -48.96 14.19 30.11
CA LEU A 11 -48.26 13.08 29.44
C LEU A 11 -49.06 12.36 28.33
N THR A 12 -50.30 12.72 28.04
CA THR A 12 -51.15 11.83 27.25
C THR A 12 -51.63 12.35 25.88
N ARG A 13 -51.03 13.37 25.27
CA ARG A 13 -51.27 13.70 23.88
C ARG A 13 -50.02 14.04 23.07
N LEU A 14 -49.14 13.06 22.92
CA LEU A 14 -48.29 13.06 21.75
C LEU A 14 -49.20 13.00 20.50
N ARG A 15 -49.37 14.13 19.85
CA ARG A 15 -50.16 14.16 18.59
C ARG A 15 -49.45 13.21 17.62
N ARG A 16 -50.22 12.35 16.93
CA ARG A 16 -49.69 11.40 15.93
C ARG A 16 -48.66 12.07 15.01
N ARG A 17 -48.90 13.32 14.64
CA ARG A 17 -48.00 14.16 13.82
C ARG A 17 -46.61 14.34 14.49
N THR A 18 -46.58 14.64 15.77
CA THR A 18 -45.34 14.83 16.54
C THR A 18 -44.56 13.52 16.67
N LEU A 19 -45.27 12.41 16.89
CA LEU A 19 -44.66 11.08 16.92
C LEU A 19 -43.98 10.74 15.57
N PHE A 20 -44.69 10.94 14.46
CA PHE A 20 -44.12 10.72 13.11
C PHE A 20 -42.94 11.65 12.82
N GLN A 21 -42.97 12.91 13.25
CA GLN A 21 -41.85 13.84 13.10
C GLN A 21 -40.61 13.32 13.84
N TRP A 22 -40.74 12.93 15.10
CA TRP A 22 -39.61 12.37 15.87
C TRP A 22 -39.07 11.06 15.29
N LEU A 23 -39.94 10.18 14.81
CA LEU A 23 -39.51 8.95 14.12
C LEU A 23 -38.76 9.26 12.83
N THR A 24 -39.26 10.21 12.03
CA THR A 24 -38.55 10.63 10.79
C THR A 24 -37.21 11.23 11.09
N PHE A 25 -37.12 12.15 12.05
CA PHE A 25 -35.79 12.73 12.44
C PHE A 25 -34.86 11.69 13.01
N GLY A 26 -35.33 10.78 13.86
CA GLY A 26 -34.55 9.70 14.41
C GLY A 26 -34.00 8.76 13.32
N LEU A 27 -34.87 8.34 12.40
CA LEU A 27 -34.45 7.47 11.30
C LEU A 27 -33.49 8.17 10.34
N SER A 28 -33.73 9.45 10.04
CA SER A 28 -32.82 10.24 9.19
C SER A 28 -31.46 10.45 9.87
N ALA A 29 -31.43 10.72 11.16
CA ALA A 29 -30.18 10.85 11.92
C ALA A 29 -29.40 9.52 11.95
N LEU A 30 -30.09 8.39 12.14
CA LEU A 30 -29.48 7.06 12.09
C LEU A 30 -28.90 6.78 10.69
N ALA A 31 -29.67 7.05 9.63
CA ALA A 31 -29.19 6.88 8.27
C ALA A 31 -27.96 7.77 7.98
N ALA A 32 -28.00 9.03 8.42
CA ALA A 32 -26.86 9.96 8.29
C ALA A 32 -25.63 9.47 9.05
N ALA A 33 -25.79 8.91 10.25
CA ALA A 33 -24.68 8.35 11.03
C ALA A 33 -24.08 7.09 10.39
N VAL A 34 -24.93 6.19 9.89
CA VAL A 34 -24.49 4.93 9.26
C VAL A 34 -23.77 5.19 7.93
N LEU A 35 -24.22 6.17 7.14
CA LEU A 35 -23.60 6.51 5.86
C LEU A 35 -22.46 7.53 6.03
N GLY A 36 -22.64 8.54 6.85
CA GLY A 36 -21.68 9.61 7.07
C GLY A 36 -20.46 9.20 7.90
N GLY A 37 -20.65 8.32 8.90
CA GLY A 37 -19.58 7.84 9.75
C GLY A 37 -18.43 7.18 8.97
N PRO A 38 -18.68 6.17 8.14
CA PRO A 38 -17.66 5.56 7.28
C PRO A 38 -17.02 6.53 6.29
N LEU A 39 -17.80 7.46 5.72
CA LEU A 39 -17.27 8.49 4.83
C LEU A 39 -16.29 9.43 5.55
N LEU A 40 -16.66 9.92 6.72
CA LEU A 40 -15.77 10.72 7.55
C LEU A 40 -14.53 9.93 7.97
N GLY A 41 -14.70 8.66 8.36
CA GLY A 41 -13.59 7.74 8.66
C GLY A 41 -12.65 7.54 7.46
N TYR A 42 -13.18 7.48 6.26
CA TYR A 42 -12.38 7.39 5.03
C TYR A 42 -11.56 8.68 4.79
N PHE A 43 -12.16 9.85 4.93
CA PHE A 43 -11.47 11.13 4.71
C PHE A 43 -10.45 11.47 5.79
N PHE A 44 -10.74 11.16 7.04
CA PHE A 44 -9.88 11.55 8.18
C PHE A 44 -9.08 10.38 8.77
N GLY A 45 -9.43 9.14 8.43
CA GLY A 45 -8.83 7.92 8.97
C GLY A 45 -7.59 7.43 8.22
N VAL A 46 -6.99 8.24 7.34
CA VAL A 46 -5.76 7.87 6.62
C VAL A 46 -4.64 7.66 7.64
N ARG A 47 -4.42 6.41 8.02
CA ARG A 47 -3.25 6.04 8.82
C ARG A 47 -2.01 6.19 7.95
N LYS A 48 -1.03 6.95 8.42
CA LYS A 48 0.32 6.90 7.85
C LYS A 48 0.80 5.46 7.98
N ARG A 49 1.09 4.82 6.87
CA ARG A 49 1.68 3.48 6.90
C ARG A 49 3.09 3.61 7.49
N GLU A 50 3.35 2.90 8.56
CA GLU A 50 4.70 2.77 9.06
C GLU A 50 5.50 1.95 8.07
N VAL A 51 6.55 2.54 7.55
CA VAL A 51 7.50 1.85 6.67
C VAL A 51 8.39 0.99 7.55
N GLN A 52 8.39 -0.30 7.31
CA GLN A 52 9.22 -1.25 8.06
C GLN A 52 10.40 -1.72 7.20
N TRP A 53 11.55 -1.91 7.83
CA TRP A 53 12.70 -2.52 7.20
C TRP A 53 12.59 -4.04 7.29
N VAL A 54 12.77 -4.72 6.16
CA VAL A 54 12.70 -6.18 6.05
C VAL A 54 14.05 -6.68 5.57
N THR A 55 14.62 -7.61 6.32
CA THR A 55 15.89 -8.25 5.98
C THR A 55 15.68 -9.26 4.85
N LEU A 56 16.45 -9.14 3.78
CA LEU A 56 16.47 -10.09 2.66
C LEU A 56 17.50 -11.21 2.84
N GLY A 57 18.52 -10.98 3.65
CA GLY A 57 19.62 -11.90 3.92
C GLY A 57 20.94 -11.16 4.03
N ASP A 58 22.04 -11.89 4.14
CA ASP A 58 23.37 -11.29 4.18
C ASP A 58 23.74 -10.73 2.80
N ALA A 59 24.41 -9.58 2.76
CA ALA A 59 24.73 -8.89 1.50
C ALA A 59 25.66 -9.72 0.59
N ASP A 60 26.52 -10.55 1.16
CA ASP A 60 27.46 -11.43 0.48
C ASP A 60 26.76 -12.63 -0.23
N GLN A 61 25.52 -12.96 0.14
CA GLN A 61 24.72 -13.99 -0.52
C GLN A 61 24.26 -13.60 -1.93
N PHE A 62 24.45 -12.34 -2.31
CA PHE A 62 24.05 -11.83 -3.63
C PHE A 62 25.28 -11.68 -4.53
N PRO A 63 25.48 -12.63 -5.50
CA PRO A 63 26.62 -12.59 -6.39
C PRO A 63 26.64 -11.34 -7.26
N LEU A 64 27.85 -10.90 -7.58
CA LEU A 64 28.10 -9.74 -8.40
C LEU A 64 27.45 -9.86 -9.79
N ASN A 65 26.78 -8.83 -10.23
CA ASN A 65 26.12 -8.73 -11.55
C ASN A 65 25.06 -9.80 -11.83
N GLU A 66 24.63 -10.56 -10.83
CA GLU A 66 23.54 -11.53 -10.95
C GLU A 66 22.24 -10.93 -10.42
N THR A 67 21.13 -11.17 -11.15
CA THR A 67 19.78 -10.78 -10.71
C THR A 67 19.10 -11.98 -10.09
N ARG A 68 18.74 -11.90 -8.82
CA ARG A 68 18.05 -12.96 -8.07
C ARG A 68 16.70 -12.51 -7.54
N LEU A 69 15.72 -13.40 -7.65
CA LEU A 69 14.44 -13.22 -6.97
C LEU A 69 14.59 -13.61 -5.50
N LYS A 70 14.22 -12.71 -4.60
CA LYS A 70 14.13 -12.97 -3.17
C LYS A 70 12.69 -12.75 -2.71
N THR A 71 12.10 -13.75 -2.09
CA THR A 71 10.76 -13.70 -1.51
C THR A 71 10.82 -13.45 -0.01
N PHE A 72 9.82 -12.76 0.50
CA PHE A 72 9.65 -12.48 1.93
C PHE A 72 8.17 -12.31 2.27
N ASP A 73 7.84 -12.48 3.54
CA ASP A 73 6.50 -12.21 4.04
C ASP A 73 6.30 -10.71 4.25
N ASN A 74 5.18 -10.19 3.81
CA ASN A 74 4.81 -8.81 4.07
C ASN A 74 4.71 -8.58 5.59
N PRO A 75 5.49 -7.66 6.18
CA PRO A 75 5.47 -7.43 7.62
C PRO A 75 4.11 -6.95 8.16
N LEU A 76 3.26 -6.40 7.28
CA LEU A 76 1.90 -5.97 7.61
C LEU A 76 0.85 -7.06 7.36
N ARG A 77 1.28 -8.32 7.16
CA ARG A 77 0.35 -9.44 6.95
C ARG A 77 -0.64 -9.57 8.11
N GLN A 78 -1.87 -9.89 7.74
CA GLN A 78 -2.90 -10.21 8.70
C GLN A 78 -3.06 -11.73 8.82
N PRO A 79 -3.62 -12.26 9.92
CA PRO A 79 -3.78 -13.72 10.11
C PRO A 79 -4.53 -14.43 8.99
N TRP A 80 -5.38 -13.72 8.26
CA TRP A 80 -6.20 -14.26 7.16
C TRP A 80 -5.54 -14.16 5.78
N ASP A 81 -4.40 -13.48 5.65
CA ASP A 81 -3.74 -13.30 4.34
C ASP A 81 -3.12 -14.61 3.80
N GLY A 82 -2.76 -15.55 4.68
CA GLY A 82 -2.19 -16.82 4.28
C GLY A 82 -0.97 -16.65 3.37
N ILE A 83 -0.93 -17.42 2.28
CA ILE A 83 0.16 -17.38 1.29
C ILE A 83 0.16 -16.11 0.44
N THR A 84 -0.94 -15.36 0.40
CA THR A 84 -1.03 -14.11 -0.37
C THR A 84 -0.21 -12.98 0.26
N ALA A 85 0.21 -13.13 1.50
CA ALA A 85 1.14 -12.21 2.16
C ALA A 85 2.58 -12.33 1.63
N MET A 86 2.92 -13.43 0.96
CA MET A 86 4.25 -13.61 0.39
C MET A 86 4.41 -12.73 -0.84
N THR A 87 5.47 -11.94 -0.87
CA THR A 87 5.85 -11.10 -1.99
C THR A 87 7.33 -11.27 -2.30
N GLY A 88 7.85 -10.58 -3.31
CA GLY A 88 9.24 -10.70 -3.68
C GLY A 88 9.81 -9.42 -4.29
N VAL A 89 11.11 -9.39 -4.35
CA VAL A 89 11.89 -8.37 -5.04
C VAL A 89 12.99 -9.05 -5.86
N TYR A 90 13.37 -8.40 -6.95
CA TYR A 90 14.59 -8.75 -7.67
C TYR A 90 15.74 -7.94 -7.10
N VAL A 91 16.80 -8.62 -6.69
CA VAL A 91 18.04 -8.03 -6.16
C VAL A 91 19.14 -8.24 -7.18
N ARG A 92 19.84 -7.19 -7.55
CA ARG A 92 21.04 -7.21 -8.38
C ARG A 92 22.15 -6.48 -7.65
N ASN A 93 23.23 -7.17 -7.38
CA ASN A 93 24.43 -6.61 -6.80
C ASN A 93 25.29 -6.01 -7.92
N LEU A 94 25.60 -4.72 -7.84
CA LEU A 94 26.47 -4.02 -8.81
C LEU A 94 27.94 -4.00 -8.36
N GLY A 95 28.24 -4.49 -7.15
CA GLY A 95 29.54 -4.38 -6.52
C GLY A 95 29.73 -3.05 -5.79
N PRO A 96 30.92 -2.85 -5.24
CA PRO A 96 31.26 -1.62 -4.53
C PRO A 96 31.43 -0.44 -5.51
N ASP A 97 31.03 0.74 -5.05
CA ASP A 97 31.30 2.00 -5.75
C ASP A 97 32.78 2.43 -5.58
N GLU A 98 33.12 3.59 -6.10
CA GLU A 98 34.49 4.16 -5.99
C GLU A 98 34.93 4.41 -4.54
N GLN A 99 34.00 4.47 -3.60
CA GLN A 99 34.25 4.63 -2.17
C GLN A 99 34.24 3.30 -1.41
N GLY A 100 34.09 2.18 -2.12
CA GLY A 100 34.05 0.83 -1.54
C GLY A 100 32.72 0.47 -0.86
N LYS A 101 31.65 1.21 -1.15
CA LYS A 101 30.31 0.96 -0.61
C LYS A 101 29.51 0.09 -1.59
N ASP A 102 28.95 -1.01 -1.08
CA ASP A 102 28.09 -1.91 -1.86
C ASP A 102 26.94 -1.16 -2.53
N GLN A 103 26.71 -1.47 -3.80
CA GLN A 103 25.63 -0.92 -4.59
C GLN A 103 24.68 -2.02 -5.04
N PHE A 104 23.41 -1.82 -4.77
CA PHE A 104 22.34 -2.75 -5.16
C PHE A 104 21.26 -2.05 -5.99
N LEU A 105 20.76 -2.76 -7.00
CA LEU A 105 19.50 -2.44 -7.65
C LEU A 105 18.44 -3.42 -7.13
N ILE A 106 17.39 -2.89 -6.53
CA ILE A 106 16.32 -3.72 -5.99
C ILE A 106 14.98 -3.26 -6.56
N PHE A 107 14.30 -4.19 -7.22
CA PHE A 107 13.05 -3.93 -7.93
C PHE A 107 11.91 -4.75 -7.35
N ALA A 108 10.72 -4.14 -7.26
CA ALA A 108 9.50 -4.88 -7.02
C ALA A 108 9.23 -5.85 -8.17
N VAL A 109 8.67 -7.01 -7.86
CA VAL A 109 8.26 -7.99 -8.89
C VAL A 109 7.09 -7.52 -9.76
N ASN A 110 6.46 -6.40 -9.41
CA ASN A 110 5.24 -5.93 -10.03
C ASN A 110 5.53 -5.05 -11.25
N CYS A 111 4.90 -5.40 -12.37
CA CYS A 111 4.93 -4.60 -13.60
C CYS A 111 4.31 -3.22 -13.36
N ALA A 112 4.97 -2.17 -13.86
CA ALA A 112 4.51 -0.79 -13.72
C ALA A 112 3.25 -0.45 -14.54
N HIS A 113 2.74 -1.40 -15.35
CA HIS A 113 1.47 -1.25 -16.08
C HIS A 113 0.27 -1.48 -15.15
N LEU A 114 0.00 -2.73 -14.79
CA LEU A 114 -1.15 -3.14 -13.98
C LEU A 114 -0.77 -4.14 -12.86
N GLY A 115 0.49 -4.17 -12.45
CA GLY A 115 0.92 -4.93 -11.28
C GLY A 115 1.15 -6.43 -11.49
N CYS A 116 1.05 -6.96 -12.73
CA CYS A 116 1.38 -8.37 -12.98
C CYS A 116 2.83 -8.69 -12.60
N PRO A 117 3.14 -9.88 -12.09
CA PRO A 117 4.53 -10.25 -11.81
C PRO A 117 5.36 -10.30 -13.10
N VAL A 118 6.55 -9.72 -13.05
CA VAL A 118 7.55 -9.83 -14.12
C VAL A 118 8.48 -11.00 -13.85
N SER A 119 9.07 -11.55 -14.92
CA SER A 119 10.08 -12.59 -14.83
C SER A 119 11.40 -12.11 -15.41
N TRP A 120 12.51 -12.45 -14.74
CA TRP A 120 13.84 -12.16 -15.22
C TRP A 120 14.33 -13.24 -16.19
N PHE A 121 14.85 -12.84 -17.34
CA PHE A 121 15.41 -13.71 -18.37
C PHE A 121 16.91 -13.39 -18.55
N PRO A 122 17.79 -14.15 -17.93
CA PRO A 122 19.25 -13.88 -17.96
C PRO A 122 19.83 -13.85 -19.38
N GLN A 123 19.31 -14.71 -20.28
CA GLN A 123 19.79 -14.82 -21.65
C GLN A 123 19.57 -13.58 -22.48
N SER A 124 18.46 -12.86 -22.23
CA SER A 124 18.13 -11.61 -22.91
C SER A 124 18.53 -10.37 -22.14
N GLY A 125 18.83 -10.52 -20.85
CA GLY A 125 19.08 -9.37 -19.96
C GLY A 125 17.84 -8.51 -19.71
N LEU A 126 16.64 -9.13 -19.81
CA LEU A 126 15.37 -8.40 -19.71
C LEU A 126 14.46 -8.97 -18.62
N PHE A 127 13.69 -8.09 -18.00
CA PHE A 127 12.47 -8.47 -17.29
C PHE A 127 11.30 -8.42 -18.27
N LEU A 128 10.49 -9.46 -18.28
CA LEU A 128 9.30 -9.54 -19.15
C LEU A 128 8.04 -9.72 -18.32
N CYS A 129 7.00 -8.96 -18.69
CA CYS A 129 5.67 -9.10 -18.12
C CYS A 129 4.79 -9.92 -19.08
N PRO A 130 4.29 -11.11 -18.68
CA PRO A 130 3.53 -11.98 -19.56
C PRO A 130 2.12 -11.47 -19.88
N CYS A 131 1.59 -10.52 -19.08
CA CYS A 131 0.20 -10.09 -19.23
C CYS A 131 -0.04 -9.29 -20.51
N HIS A 132 0.83 -8.29 -20.80
CA HIS A 132 0.64 -7.40 -21.96
C HIS A 132 1.97 -7.06 -22.66
N GLY A 133 3.00 -7.90 -22.48
CA GLY A 133 4.28 -7.74 -23.19
C GLY A 133 5.13 -6.56 -22.75
N GLY A 134 4.95 -6.08 -21.50
CA GLY A 134 5.87 -5.08 -20.93
C GLY A 134 7.26 -5.67 -20.77
N ALA A 135 8.29 -4.94 -21.24
CA ALA A 135 9.68 -5.34 -21.10
C ALA A 135 10.50 -4.23 -20.44
N TYR A 136 11.52 -4.67 -19.63
CA TYR A 136 12.40 -3.77 -18.92
C TYR A 136 13.84 -4.28 -19.00
N TYR A 137 14.79 -3.36 -19.10
CA TYR A 137 16.21 -3.67 -19.04
C TYR A 137 16.64 -4.15 -17.66
N ALA A 138 17.86 -4.71 -17.58
CA ALA A 138 18.46 -5.10 -16.31
C ALA A 138 18.60 -3.94 -15.29
N SER A 139 18.62 -2.70 -15.76
CA SER A 139 18.59 -1.47 -14.97
C SER A 139 17.21 -1.18 -14.35
N GLY A 140 16.15 -1.93 -14.74
CA GLY A 140 14.77 -1.65 -14.36
C GLY A 140 14.08 -0.62 -15.25
N GLU A 141 14.79 0.05 -16.16
CA GLU A 141 14.21 1.01 -17.11
C GLU A 141 13.28 0.32 -18.11
N ARG A 142 12.26 1.03 -18.54
CA ARG A 142 11.33 0.55 -19.56
C ARG A 142 12.05 0.32 -20.89
N ALA A 143 11.97 -0.89 -21.44
CA ALA A 143 12.46 -1.21 -22.77
C ALA A 143 11.34 -1.08 -23.82
N SER A 144 10.17 -1.69 -23.58
CA SER A 144 9.04 -1.66 -24.52
C SER A 144 7.70 -2.04 -23.86
N GLY A 145 6.63 -1.92 -24.64
CA GLY A 145 5.28 -2.31 -24.23
C GLY A 145 4.48 -1.21 -23.55
N PRO A 146 3.33 -1.55 -22.94
CA PRO A 146 2.39 -0.58 -22.38
C PRO A 146 2.79 0.06 -21.03
N PRO A 147 3.77 -0.42 -20.23
CA PRO A 147 4.13 0.25 -18.99
C PRO A 147 4.50 1.72 -19.21
N PRO A 148 4.02 2.65 -18.38
CA PRO A 148 4.33 4.08 -18.54
C PRO A 148 5.74 4.46 -18.05
N ARG A 149 6.38 3.58 -17.24
CA ARG A 149 7.67 3.82 -16.59
C ARG A 149 8.44 2.51 -16.35
N GLY A 150 9.66 2.62 -15.82
CA GLY A 150 10.46 1.48 -15.35
C GLY A 150 9.85 0.74 -14.16
N LEU A 151 10.49 -0.34 -13.73
CA LEU A 151 10.14 -1.08 -12.51
C LEU A 151 10.28 -0.21 -11.28
N PHE A 152 9.51 -0.51 -10.26
CA PHE A 152 9.59 0.19 -8.98
C PHE A 152 10.89 -0.18 -8.25
N HIS A 153 11.69 0.83 -7.91
CA HIS A 153 12.84 0.66 -7.07
C HIS A 153 12.42 0.63 -5.60
N CYS A 154 12.97 -0.33 -4.87
CA CYS A 154 12.83 -0.38 -3.41
C CYS A 154 14.00 0.38 -2.78
N ALA A 155 13.72 1.23 -1.79
CA ALA A 155 14.77 1.79 -0.96
C ALA A 155 15.41 0.66 -0.14
N TRP A 156 16.74 0.67 -0.05
CA TRP A 156 17.51 -0.38 0.60
C TRP A 156 18.63 0.22 1.47
N ARG A 157 19.14 -0.59 2.37
CA ARG A 157 20.35 -0.31 3.16
C ARG A 157 21.07 -1.61 3.47
N VAL A 158 22.35 -1.51 3.77
CA VAL A 158 23.13 -2.60 4.38
C VAL A 158 23.38 -2.21 5.84
N GLU A 159 22.88 -3.01 6.77
CA GLU A 159 23.07 -2.81 8.19
C GLU A 159 23.61 -4.08 8.83
N GLN A 160 24.76 -3.97 9.49
CA GLN A 160 25.46 -5.12 10.08
C GLN A 160 25.70 -6.28 9.11
N GLY A 161 26.05 -5.97 7.84
CA GLY A 161 26.27 -6.96 6.78
C GLY A 161 24.99 -7.54 6.17
N ARG A 162 23.82 -7.16 6.64
CA ARG A 162 22.52 -7.62 6.12
C ARG A 162 21.91 -6.62 5.18
N LEU A 163 21.43 -7.10 4.04
CA LEU A 163 20.68 -6.31 3.08
C LEU A 163 19.22 -6.20 3.52
N GLU A 164 18.75 -4.98 3.69
CA GLU A 164 17.39 -4.66 4.11
C GLU A 164 16.72 -3.75 3.10
N ILE A 165 15.40 -3.91 2.95
CA ILE A 165 14.55 -3.06 2.11
C ILE A 165 13.42 -2.44 2.91
N GLN A 166 12.95 -1.29 2.45
CA GLN A 166 11.69 -0.73 2.94
C GLN A 166 10.52 -1.46 2.28
N ALA A 167 9.77 -2.21 3.08
CA ALA A 167 8.58 -2.92 2.63
C ALA A 167 7.40 -2.61 3.59
N PRO A 168 6.16 -2.66 3.11
CA PRO A 168 5.67 -3.01 1.78
C PRO A 168 5.42 -1.81 0.85
N HIS A 169 6.06 -0.67 1.09
CA HIS A 169 5.76 0.54 0.34
C HIS A 169 6.38 0.50 -1.05
N TYR A 170 5.53 0.24 -2.04
CA TYR A 170 5.89 0.55 -3.41
C TYR A 170 5.55 2.01 -3.69
N PRO A 171 6.50 2.83 -4.17
CA PRO A 171 6.20 4.21 -4.48
C PRO A 171 5.09 4.28 -5.52
N THR A 172 4.04 4.99 -5.19
CA THR A 172 2.97 5.30 -6.14
C THR A 172 3.44 6.40 -7.10
N LEU A 173 2.72 6.60 -8.20
CA LEU A 173 3.02 7.72 -9.12
C LEU A 173 3.02 9.06 -8.37
N GLN A 174 2.20 9.19 -7.35
CA GLN A 174 2.05 10.38 -6.52
C GLN A 174 3.28 10.62 -5.63
N ASP A 175 3.88 9.55 -5.10
CA ASP A 175 5.11 9.64 -4.28
C ASP A 175 6.31 10.02 -5.14
N THR A 176 6.39 9.52 -6.36
CA THR A 176 7.44 9.88 -7.33
C THR A 176 7.36 11.37 -7.68
N LEU A 177 6.16 11.88 -7.94
CA LEU A 177 5.94 13.31 -8.23
C LEU A 177 6.20 14.22 -7.02
N SER A 178 6.01 13.74 -5.80
CA SER A 178 6.31 14.49 -4.58
C SER A 178 7.82 14.49 -4.27
N ALA A 179 8.54 13.41 -4.56
CA ALA A 179 9.99 13.34 -4.41
C ALA A 179 10.72 14.28 -5.38
N GLU A 180 10.25 14.39 -6.62
CA GLU A 180 10.80 15.33 -7.60
C GLU A 180 10.57 16.82 -7.25
N ARG A 181 9.57 17.11 -6.40
CA ARG A 181 9.26 18.48 -5.94
C ARG A 181 9.98 18.90 -4.67
N SER A 182 10.64 17.99 -3.96
CA SER A 182 11.46 18.33 -2.79
C SER A 182 12.90 18.50 -3.24
N PRO A 183 13.40 19.74 -3.40
CA PRO A 183 14.82 19.97 -3.61
C PRO A 183 15.59 19.51 -2.36
N ALA A 184 16.67 18.77 -2.59
CA ALA A 184 17.59 18.31 -1.57
C ALA A 184 18.25 19.52 -0.84
#